data_00a2a4beaaec4694ad89c624d50054c1
#
_entry.id   00a2a4beaaec4694ad89c624d50054c1
#
_cell.length_a   1.000
_cell.length_b   1.000
_cell.length_c   1.000
_cell.angle_alpha   90.00
_cell.angle_beta   90.00
_cell.angle_gamma   90.00
#
_symmetry.space_group_name_H-M   'P 1'
#
loop_
_entity.id
_entity.type
_entity.pdbx_description
1 polymer ?
#
loop_
_entity_poly.entity_id
_entity_poly.type
_entity_poly.pdbx_seq_one_letter_code
_entity_poly.pdbx_strand_id
1 'polypeptide(L)'
;MSHRHGSFLLLIITLVLAGCAATPSAKVHYTIRQQPGSRPLQQVVLLPVDVDVYELSAGGVKEKVPEWSSTAETNIRSALLVSKGAAGTCCTTRHVDTSSLTPDEREILEEHLALFNTVATNAMWATLPFNTAWHFKAEHFDYTLGDGLRFLKEKYGLDAGLVITGEDVVSSSGRKTTAVLGAMFGVAIPLGHSILMGGLVDFSSGDLLWLNHVVSAAGQADLRDPASCLELAKTLMQDYPGLTAAGNGESGAGN
;
A
#
# COMPACT_ATOMS: atom_id res chain seq x y z
N MET A 1 -13.72 42.10 -31.50
CA MET A 1 -12.61 41.84 -30.52
C MET A 1 -12.98 40.85 -29.41
N SER A 2 -14.19 40.32 -29.37
CA SER A 2 -14.70 39.47 -28.25
C SER A 2 -14.29 37.99 -28.32
N HIS A 3 -14.00 37.41 -29.49
CA HIS A 3 -13.72 35.98 -29.63
C HIS A 3 -12.33 35.51 -29.18
N ARG A 4 -11.35 36.41 -29.05
CA ARG A 4 -9.98 36.02 -28.65
C ARG A 4 -9.83 35.75 -27.15
N HIS A 5 -10.67 36.35 -26.30
CA HIS A 5 -10.60 36.16 -24.85
C HIS A 5 -11.25 34.83 -24.41
N GLY A 6 -12.28 34.37 -25.11
CA GLY A 6 -12.93 33.08 -24.85
C GLY A 6 -12.02 31.87 -25.13
N SER A 7 -11.26 31.96 -26.24
CA SER A 7 -10.30 30.88 -26.60
C SER A 7 -9.13 30.79 -25.62
N PHE A 8 -8.68 31.92 -25.09
CA PHE A 8 -7.58 31.92 -24.11
C PHE A 8 -8.01 31.35 -22.75
N LEU A 9 -9.24 31.66 -22.33
CA LEU A 9 -9.82 31.12 -21.10
C LEU A 9 -10.06 29.61 -21.19
N LEU A 10 -10.52 29.11 -22.34
CA LEU A 10 -10.71 27.69 -22.60
C LEU A 10 -9.38 26.92 -22.58
N LEU A 11 -8.31 27.51 -23.12
CA LEU A 11 -6.96 26.92 -23.14
C LEU A 11 -6.37 26.81 -21.73
N ILE A 12 -6.61 27.81 -20.86
CA ILE A 12 -6.15 27.78 -19.46
C ILE A 12 -6.90 26.72 -18.66
N ILE A 13 -8.22 26.57 -18.88
CA ILE A 13 -9.02 25.55 -18.20
C ILE A 13 -8.59 24.14 -18.61
N THR A 14 -8.25 23.90 -19.90
CA THR A 14 -7.75 22.60 -20.36
C THR A 14 -6.35 22.29 -19.83
N LEU A 15 -5.49 23.29 -19.62
CA LEU A 15 -4.16 23.11 -19.06
C LEU A 15 -4.20 22.73 -17.57
N VAL A 16 -5.18 23.24 -16.80
CA VAL A 16 -5.35 22.93 -15.38
C VAL A 16 -5.89 21.51 -15.16
N LEU A 17 -6.68 20.98 -16.11
CA LEU A 17 -7.20 19.61 -16.05
C LEU A 17 -6.17 18.53 -16.42
N ALA A 18 -5.07 18.89 -17.08
CA ALA A 18 -4.01 17.94 -17.47
C ALA A 18 -2.99 17.66 -16.32
N GLY A 19 -3.13 18.31 -15.16
CA GLY A 19 -2.11 18.35 -14.11
C GLY A 19 -2.16 17.25 -13.06
N CYS A 20 -3.08 16.27 -13.11
CA CYS A 20 -3.13 15.16 -12.16
C CYS A 20 -2.71 13.82 -12.80
N ALA A 21 -1.54 13.78 -13.40
CA ALA A 21 -0.86 12.50 -13.54
C ALA A 21 -0.34 12.13 -12.14
N ALA A 22 -1.00 11.18 -11.49
CA ALA A 22 -0.52 10.62 -10.23
C ALA A 22 0.90 10.11 -10.46
N THR A 23 1.87 10.76 -9.84
CA THR A 23 3.26 10.27 -9.86
C THR A 23 3.26 8.89 -9.21
N PRO A 24 3.88 7.86 -9.82
CA PRO A 24 3.96 6.55 -9.21
C PRO A 24 4.54 6.70 -7.79
N SER A 25 3.78 6.29 -6.79
CA SER A 25 4.22 6.35 -5.38
C SER A 25 5.11 5.16 -5.03
N ALA A 26 5.05 4.10 -5.84
CA ALA A 26 5.77 2.86 -5.60
C ALA A 26 7.28 3.04 -5.64
N LYS A 27 7.96 2.44 -4.66
CA LYS A 27 9.41 2.37 -4.55
C LYS A 27 9.84 0.92 -4.72
N VAL A 28 10.89 0.71 -5.50
CA VAL A 28 11.45 -0.60 -5.78
C VAL A 28 12.90 -0.63 -5.32
N HIS A 29 13.30 -1.70 -4.66
CA HIS A 29 14.67 -1.88 -4.17
C HIS A 29 15.68 -1.68 -5.29
N TYR A 30 16.77 -0.99 -5.00
CA TYR A 30 17.74 -0.57 -6.04
C TYR A 30 18.32 -1.76 -6.82
N THR A 31 18.54 -2.91 -6.19
CA THR A 31 19.07 -4.11 -6.87
C THR A 31 18.10 -4.66 -7.90
N ILE A 32 16.80 -4.66 -7.62
CA ILE A 32 15.78 -5.08 -8.59
C ILE A 32 15.70 -4.11 -9.75
N ARG A 33 15.80 -2.79 -9.49
CA ARG A 33 15.82 -1.77 -10.55
C ARG A 33 17.03 -1.89 -11.46
N GLN A 34 18.21 -2.18 -10.89
CA GLN A 34 19.45 -2.31 -11.66
C GLN A 34 19.51 -3.62 -12.46
N GLN A 35 18.97 -4.69 -11.90
CA GLN A 35 18.96 -6.02 -12.51
C GLN A 35 17.58 -6.67 -12.35
N PRO A 36 16.62 -6.36 -13.22
CA PRO A 36 15.31 -7.00 -13.19
C PRO A 36 15.46 -8.53 -13.29
N GLY A 37 14.78 -9.26 -12.41
CA GLY A 37 14.88 -10.71 -12.33
C GLY A 37 16.07 -11.26 -11.54
N SER A 38 16.92 -10.42 -10.95
CA SER A 38 18.04 -10.85 -10.10
C SER A 38 17.60 -11.59 -8.83
N ARG A 39 16.38 -11.38 -8.38
CA ARG A 39 15.77 -12.06 -7.23
C ARG A 39 14.49 -12.75 -7.66
N PRO A 40 14.55 -13.98 -8.19
CA PRO A 40 13.34 -14.72 -8.57
C PRO A 40 12.54 -15.08 -7.32
N LEU A 41 11.28 -14.65 -7.29
CA LEU A 41 10.34 -14.96 -6.23
C LEU A 41 9.28 -15.92 -6.79
N GLN A 42 9.24 -17.13 -6.29
CA GLN A 42 8.28 -18.16 -6.72
C GLN A 42 7.15 -18.36 -5.71
N GLN A 43 7.44 -18.16 -4.43
CA GLN A 43 6.53 -18.38 -3.32
C GLN A 43 6.39 -17.10 -2.50
N VAL A 44 5.53 -16.19 -2.98
CA VAL A 44 5.14 -15.01 -2.22
C VAL A 44 3.84 -15.29 -1.48
N VAL A 45 3.80 -15.01 -0.20
CA VAL A 45 2.63 -15.20 0.67
C VAL A 45 2.07 -13.87 1.11
N LEU A 46 0.75 -13.78 1.25
CA LEU A 46 0.13 -12.66 1.94
C LEU A 46 0.24 -12.90 3.45
N LEU A 47 0.96 -12.02 4.14
CA LEU A 47 1.03 -12.00 5.60
C LEU A 47 -0.29 -11.49 6.21
N PRO A 48 -0.53 -11.64 7.51
CA PRO A 48 -1.70 -11.06 8.15
C PRO A 48 -1.87 -9.59 7.78
N VAL A 49 -3.07 -9.24 7.34
CA VAL A 49 -3.43 -7.85 7.03
C VAL A 49 -3.72 -7.15 8.35
N ASP A 50 -3.11 -6.00 8.58
CA ASP A 50 -3.27 -5.19 9.79
C ASP A 50 -3.84 -3.82 9.42
N VAL A 51 -5.15 -3.66 9.58
CA VAL A 51 -5.86 -2.43 9.21
C VAL A 51 -6.77 -2.00 10.36
N ASP A 52 -6.51 -0.82 10.88
CA ASP A 52 -7.32 -0.21 11.92
C ASP A 52 -8.38 0.72 11.37
N VAL A 53 -9.63 0.50 11.75
CA VAL A 53 -10.73 1.41 11.40
C VAL A 53 -11.24 2.12 12.65
N TYR A 54 -11.33 3.44 12.53
CA TYR A 54 -11.72 4.34 13.62
C TYR A 54 -12.96 5.12 13.27
N GLU A 55 -13.82 5.35 14.24
CA GLU A 55 -14.84 6.38 14.16
C GLU A 55 -14.30 7.71 14.68
N LEU A 56 -14.50 8.77 13.88
CA LEU A 56 -14.18 10.15 14.29
C LEU A 56 -15.45 10.83 14.78
N SER A 57 -15.54 11.05 16.10
CA SER A 57 -16.69 11.65 16.75
C SER A 57 -16.90 13.12 16.36
N ALA A 58 -18.07 13.69 16.67
CA ALA A 58 -18.36 15.13 16.46
C ALA A 58 -17.32 16.03 17.14
N GLY A 59 -16.83 15.65 18.31
CA GLY A 59 -15.80 16.36 19.05
C GLY A 59 -14.36 16.17 18.53
N GLY A 60 -14.15 15.31 17.54
CA GLY A 60 -12.83 15.02 16.97
C GLY A 60 -12.06 13.94 17.72
N VAL A 61 -12.70 13.17 18.59
CA VAL A 61 -12.10 11.99 19.23
C VAL A 61 -12.14 10.83 18.25
N LYS A 62 -11.01 10.12 18.14
CA LYS A 62 -10.81 8.98 17.29
C LYS A 62 -10.91 7.71 18.16
N GLU A 63 -11.86 6.85 17.87
CA GLU A 63 -12.12 5.61 18.62
C GLU A 63 -12.02 4.41 17.68
N LYS A 64 -11.19 3.42 18.01
CA LYS A 64 -11.03 2.18 17.23
C LYS A 64 -12.31 1.35 17.34
N VAL A 65 -12.80 0.88 16.19
CA VAL A 65 -13.98 0.01 16.10
C VAL A 65 -13.53 -1.37 15.61
N PRO A 66 -13.34 -2.34 16.52
CA PRO A 66 -12.77 -3.66 16.19
C PRO A 66 -13.52 -4.42 15.10
N GLU A 67 -14.86 -4.34 15.10
CA GLU A 67 -15.71 -4.99 14.08
C GLU A 67 -15.51 -4.39 12.69
N TRP A 68 -15.27 -3.09 12.61
CA TRP A 68 -14.95 -2.42 11.35
C TRP A 68 -13.56 -2.78 10.85
N SER A 69 -12.58 -2.88 11.77
CA SER A 69 -11.22 -3.33 11.45
C SER A 69 -11.23 -4.74 10.87
N SER A 70 -11.89 -5.69 11.53
CA SER A 70 -12.02 -7.07 11.05
C SER A 70 -12.71 -7.18 9.69
N THR A 71 -13.73 -6.34 9.45
CA THR A 71 -14.41 -6.26 8.15
C THR A 71 -13.45 -5.73 7.08
N ALA A 72 -12.72 -4.66 7.36
CA ALA A 72 -11.75 -4.06 6.46
C ALA A 72 -10.62 -5.04 6.09
N GLU A 73 -10.05 -5.73 7.06
CA GLU A 73 -9.02 -6.75 6.85
C GLU A 73 -9.51 -7.87 5.91
N THR A 74 -10.72 -8.34 6.11
CA THR A 74 -11.35 -9.36 5.27
C THR A 74 -11.56 -8.86 3.85
N ASN A 75 -12.06 -7.64 3.67
CA ASN A 75 -12.29 -7.02 2.38
C ASN A 75 -10.98 -6.78 1.62
N ILE A 76 -9.96 -6.22 2.29
CA ILE A 76 -8.64 -5.97 1.69
C ILE A 76 -8.00 -7.30 1.27
N ARG A 77 -8.02 -8.32 2.14
CA ARG A 77 -7.50 -9.65 1.80
C ARG A 77 -8.17 -10.21 0.55
N SER A 78 -9.48 -10.14 0.48
CA SER A 78 -10.26 -10.62 -0.67
C SER A 78 -9.94 -9.83 -1.93
N ALA A 79 -9.84 -8.50 -1.82
CA ALA A 79 -9.50 -7.62 -2.93
C ALA A 79 -8.11 -7.91 -3.51
N LEU A 80 -7.10 -8.11 -2.65
CA LEU A 80 -5.73 -8.43 -3.06
C LEU A 80 -5.61 -9.77 -3.78
N LEU A 81 -6.35 -10.78 -3.34
CA LEU A 81 -6.35 -12.11 -3.98
C LEU A 81 -6.99 -12.08 -5.37
N VAL A 82 -7.93 -11.16 -5.61
CA VAL A 82 -8.60 -10.97 -6.91
C VAL A 82 -7.86 -9.98 -7.80
N SER A 83 -7.16 -9.01 -7.21
CA SER A 83 -6.41 -7.98 -7.96
C SER A 83 -5.22 -8.61 -8.68
N LYS A 84 -5.31 -8.67 -10.00
CA LYS A 84 -4.16 -9.02 -10.83
C LYS A 84 -3.34 -7.75 -11.02
N GLY A 85 -2.18 -7.66 -10.39
CA GLY A 85 -1.20 -6.61 -10.68
C GLY A 85 -0.72 -6.70 -12.13
N ALA A 86 0.05 -5.71 -12.59
CA ALA A 86 0.61 -5.67 -13.94
C ALA A 86 1.44 -6.92 -14.31
N ALA A 87 1.92 -7.66 -13.31
CA ALA A 87 2.71 -8.89 -13.45
C ALA A 87 1.96 -10.19 -13.08
N GLY A 88 0.64 -10.16 -12.94
CA GLY A 88 -0.15 -11.36 -12.61
C GLY A 88 -0.75 -11.37 -11.21
N THR A 89 -0.81 -12.52 -10.54
CA THR A 89 -1.35 -12.68 -9.18
C THR A 89 -0.36 -12.11 -8.16
N CYS A 90 -0.86 -11.35 -7.17
CA CYS A 90 0.01 -10.74 -6.15
C CYS A 90 0.79 -11.76 -5.32
N CYS A 91 0.17 -12.87 -5.05
CA CYS A 91 0.69 -13.87 -4.13
C CYS A 91 0.30 -15.28 -4.60
N THR A 92 1.00 -16.28 -4.09
CA THR A 92 0.48 -17.64 -4.14
C THR A 92 -0.79 -17.71 -3.29
N THR A 93 -1.69 -18.63 -3.58
CA THR A 93 -2.91 -18.86 -2.77
C THR A 93 -2.60 -19.29 -1.33
N ARG A 94 -1.32 -19.52 -1.03
CA ARG A 94 -0.85 -19.86 0.33
C ARG A 94 -0.85 -18.60 1.19
N HIS A 95 -1.34 -18.73 2.38
CA HIS A 95 -1.19 -17.77 3.47
C HIS A 95 -0.42 -18.42 4.61
N VAL A 96 0.23 -17.62 5.43
CA VAL A 96 0.87 -18.14 6.64
C VAL A 96 -0.25 -18.49 7.62
N ASP A 97 -0.38 -19.79 7.91
CA ASP A 97 -1.23 -20.23 9.01
C ASP A 97 -0.51 -19.94 10.32
N THR A 98 -0.86 -18.81 10.91
CA THR A 98 -0.27 -18.37 12.20
C THR A 98 -0.55 -19.33 13.34
N SER A 99 -1.57 -20.21 13.22
CA SER A 99 -1.84 -21.24 14.23
C SER A 99 -0.81 -22.37 14.21
N SER A 100 -0.13 -22.57 13.10
CA SER A 100 0.94 -23.56 12.94
C SER A 100 2.31 -23.09 13.43
N LEU A 101 2.46 -21.79 13.73
CA LEU A 101 3.70 -21.21 14.24
C LEU A 101 3.86 -21.54 15.74
N THR A 102 5.11 -21.76 16.15
CA THR A 102 5.45 -21.80 17.56
C THR A 102 5.20 -20.44 18.22
N PRO A 103 5.10 -20.35 19.55
CA PRO A 103 4.96 -19.06 20.23
C PRO A 103 6.07 -18.08 19.87
N ASP A 104 7.32 -18.51 19.85
CA ASP A 104 8.48 -17.68 19.50
C ASP A 104 8.44 -17.20 18.03
N GLU A 105 8.09 -18.09 17.10
CA GLU A 105 7.93 -17.73 15.67
C GLU A 105 6.81 -16.70 15.46
N ARG A 106 5.74 -16.82 16.24
CA ARG A 106 4.63 -15.87 16.19
C ARG A 106 5.06 -14.51 16.72
N GLU A 107 5.76 -14.47 17.85
CA GLU A 107 6.30 -13.25 18.43
C GLU A 107 7.24 -12.55 17.45
N ILE A 108 8.18 -13.29 16.84
CA ILE A 108 9.08 -12.74 15.81
C ILE A 108 8.27 -12.18 14.61
N LEU A 109 7.24 -12.87 14.16
CA LEU A 109 6.40 -12.38 13.06
C LEU A 109 5.69 -11.08 13.44
N GLU A 110 5.06 -11.02 14.63
CA GLU A 110 4.34 -9.84 15.12
C GLU A 110 5.29 -8.63 15.29
N GLU A 111 6.49 -8.85 15.84
CA GLU A 111 7.53 -7.82 15.94
C GLU A 111 7.92 -7.26 14.56
N HIS A 112 8.09 -8.12 13.56
CA HIS A 112 8.46 -7.69 12.21
C HIS A 112 7.33 -7.00 11.46
N LEU A 113 6.06 -7.35 11.71
CA LEU A 113 4.91 -6.61 11.19
C LEU A 113 4.84 -5.20 11.81
N ALA A 114 5.08 -5.08 13.11
CA ALA A 114 5.16 -3.78 13.79
C ALA A 114 6.35 -2.95 13.30
N LEU A 115 7.53 -3.59 13.10
CA LEU A 115 8.71 -2.97 12.54
C LEU A 115 8.47 -2.50 11.10
N PHE A 116 7.77 -3.31 10.29
CA PHE A 116 7.41 -2.93 8.92
C PHE A 116 6.65 -1.60 8.90
N ASN A 117 5.64 -1.43 9.76
CA ASN A 117 4.86 -0.20 9.80
C ASN A 117 5.76 1.03 10.05
N THR A 118 6.71 0.91 10.98
CA THR A 118 7.68 1.96 11.30
C THR A 118 8.62 2.24 10.13
N VAL A 119 9.22 1.21 9.55
CA VAL A 119 10.18 1.34 8.45
C VAL A 119 9.48 1.88 7.19
N ALA A 120 8.31 1.35 6.84
CA ALA A 120 7.55 1.77 5.66
C ALA A 120 7.12 3.23 5.75
N THR A 121 6.62 3.67 6.92
CA THR A 121 6.26 5.07 7.15
C THR A 121 7.47 5.99 6.99
N ASN A 122 8.60 5.65 7.60
CA ASN A 122 9.83 6.45 7.47
C ASN A 122 10.37 6.44 6.04
N ALA A 123 10.36 5.29 5.36
CA ALA A 123 10.77 5.17 3.96
C ALA A 123 9.89 6.02 3.03
N MET A 124 8.58 6.01 3.25
CA MET A 124 7.64 6.86 2.52
C MET A 124 8.01 8.34 2.69
N TRP A 125 8.16 8.82 3.92
CA TRP A 125 8.52 10.23 4.21
C TRP A 125 9.89 10.61 3.65
N ALA A 126 10.90 9.75 3.79
CA ALA A 126 12.26 10.01 3.32
C ALA A 126 12.34 10.09 1.78
N THR A 127 11.44 9.43 1.06
CA THR A 127 11.44 9.38 -0.41
C THR A 127 10.47 10.37 -1.05
N LEU A 128 9.82 11.24 -0.29
CA LEU A 128 8.95 12.30 -0.84
C LEU A 128 9.77 13.30 -1.67
N PRO A 129 9.25 13.79 -2.81
CA PRO A 129 9.98 14.67 -3.72
C PRO A 129 10.47 15.98 -3.08
N PHE A 130 9.80 16.45 -2.04
CA PHE A 130 10.17 17.67 -1.32
C PHE A 130 11.13 17.43 -0.15
N ASN A 131 11.45 16.19 0.18
CA ASN A 131 12.41 15.86 1.23
C ASN A 131 13.84 15.87 0.68
N THR A 132 14.44 17.04 0.63
CA THR A 132 15.79 17.22 0.08
C THR A 132 16.90 16.64 0.96
N ALA A 133 16.65 16.44 2.26
CA ALA A 133 17.64 15.90 3.19
C ALA A 133 17.95 14.42 2.92
N TRP A 134 16.99 13.68 2.37
CA TRP A 134 17.08 12.23 2.15
C TRP A 134 16.84 11.83 0.69
N HIS A 135 17.02 12.76 -0.28
CA HIS A 135 16.72 12.51 -1.68
C HIS A 135 17.47 11.29 -2.26
N PHE A 136 18.69 11.00 -1.77
CA PHE A 136 19.44 9.82 -2.19
C PHE A 136 18.72 8.50 -1.88
N LYS A 137 17.87 8.45 -0.84
CA LYS A 137 17.05 7.28 -0.54
C LYS A 137 15.92 7.05 -1.56
N ALA A 138 15.49 8.08 -2.28
CA ALA A 138 14.57 7.93 -3.39
C ALA A 138 15.23 7.25 -4.60
N GLU A 139 16.53 7.50 -4.81
CA GLU A 139 17.33 6.90 -5.86
C GLU A 139 17.88 5.53 -5.47
N HIS A 140 18.28 5.38 -4.21
CA HIS A 140 18.88 4.19 -3.64
C HIS A 140 17.98 3.63 -2.52
N PHE A 141 16.84 3.06 -2.92
CA PHE A 141 15.89 2.43 -1.99
C PHE A 141 16.47 1.09 -1.53
N ASP A 142 16.91 1.01 -0.27
CA ASP A 142 17.65 -0.12 0.33
C ASP A 142 17.23 -0.38 1.78
N TYR A 143 15.95 -0.21 2.09
CA TYR A 143 15.43 -0.47 3.43
C TYR A 143 15.33 -1.97 3.72
N THR A 144 15.54 -2.35 4.98
CA THR A 144 15.46 -3.72 5.46
C THR A 144 14.76 -3.79 6.82
N LEU A 145 14.15 -4.93 7.09
CA LEU A 145 13.59 -5.31 8.40
C LEU A 145 14.54 -6.21 9.20
N GLY A 146 15.74 -6.52 8.65
CA GLY A 146 16.59 -7.57 9.21
C GLY A 146 16.10 -8.96 8.85
N ASP A 147 16.88 -9.97 9.23
CA ASP A 147 16.70 -11.36 8.78
C ASP A 147 15.83 -12.25 9.70
N GLY A 148 15.12 -11.65 10.64
CA GLY A 148 14.30 -12.40 11.60
C GLY A 148 13.19 -13.23 10.99
N LEU A 149 12.70 -12.89 9.79
CA LEU A 149 11.68 -13.67 9.06
C LEU A 149 12.27 -14.82 8.23
N ARG A 150 13.59 -15.07 8.29
CA ARG A 150 14.28 -16.12 7.53
C ARG A 150 13.72 -17.52 7.81
N PHE A 151 13.21 -17.77 9.01
CA PHE A 151 12.57 -19.03 9.36
C PHE A 151 11.37 -19.38 8.43
N LEU A 152 10.67 -18.38 7.89
CA LEU A 152 9.59 -18.60 6.93
C LEU A 152 10.10 -19.21 5.63
N LYS A 153 11.31 -18.85 5.19
CA LYS A 153 11.96 -19.48 4.06
C LYS A 153 12.48 -20.87 4.41
N GLU A 154 13.20 -21.01 5.49
CA GLU A 154 13.88 -22.26 5.88
C GLU A 154 12.89 -23.38 6.22
N LYS A 155 11.83 -23.05 6.96
CA LYS A 155 10.85 -24.04 7.44
C LYS A 155 9.68 -24.26 6.48
N TYR A 156 9.22 -23.20 5.81
CA TYR A 156 7.99 -23.24 5.00
C TYR A 156 8.25 -23.09 3.49
N GLY A 157 9.48 -22.84 3.07
CA GLY A 157 9.86 -22.71 1.65
C GLY A 157 9.27 -21.46 1.00
N LEU A 158 9.03 -20.39 1.77
CA LEU A 158 8.49 -19.13 1.29
C LEU A 158 9.64 -18.18 0.93
N ASP A 159 9.55 -17.50 -0.22
CA ASP A 159 10.61 -16.58 -0.65
C ASP A 159 10.42 -15.18 -0.09
N ALA A 160 9.18 -14.69 -0.10
CA ALA A 160 8.86 -13.33 0.34
C ALA A 160 7.44 -13.23 0.91
N GLY A 161 7.17 -12.17 1.65
CA GLY A 161 5.88 -11.83 2.19
C GLY A 161 5.39 -10.48 1.69
N LEU A 162 4.13 -10.42 1.24
CA LEU A 162 3.40 -9.19 1.05
C LEU A 162 2.78 -8.78 2.38
N VAL A 163 3.26 -7.67 2.92
CA VAL A 163 2.75 -7.05 4.16
C VAL A 163 1.80 -5.93 3.77
N ILE A 164 0.62 -5.90 4.38
CA ILE A 164 -0.37 -4.83 4.20
C ILE A 164 -0.73 -4.27 5.56
N THR A 165 -0.61 -2.96 5.70
CA THR A 165 -1.04 -2.22 6.89
C THR A 165 -1.81 -0.97 6.49
N GLY A 166 -2.66 -0.46 7.36
CA GLY A 166 -3.42 0.73 7.02
C GLY A 166 -4.28 1.27 8.16
N GLU A 167 -4.89 2.38 7.86
CA GLU A 167 -5.81 3.07 8.74
C GLU A 167 -6.96 3.69 7.96
N ASP A 168 -8.17 3.54 8.45
CA ASP A 168 -9.35 4.24 7.95
C ASP A 168 -10.03 5.03 9.07
N VAL A 169 -10.12 6.34 8.91
CA VAL A 169 -10.75 7.24 9.85
C VAL A 169 -12.07 7.72 9.28
N VAL A 170 -13.16 7.15 9.75
CA VAL A 170 -14.51 7.38 9.25
C VAL A 170 -15.24 8.39 10.14
N SER A 171 -15.70 9.48 9.56
CA SER A 171 -16.47 10.48 10.29
C SER A 171 -17.85 9.99 10.66
N SER A 172 -18.22 10.15 11.94
CA SER A 172 -19.58 9.97 12.42
C SER A 172 -20.56 10.94 11.75
N SER A 173 -21.86 10.65 11.80
CA SER A 173 -22.90 11.55 11.30
C SER A 173 -22.85 12.92 11.99
N GLY A 174 -22.58 12.95 13.29
CA GLY A 174 -22.42 14.20 14.03
C GLY A 174 -21.23 15.02 13.54
N ARG A 175 -20.08 14.37 13.24
CA ARG A 175 -18.90 15.02 12.68
C ARG A 175 -19.19 15.65 11.30
N LYS A 176 -19.88 14.93 10.44
CA LYS A 176 -20.31 15.42 9.11
C LYS A 176 -21.20 16.65 9.23
N THR A 177 -22.18 16.62 10.15
CA THR A 177 -23.06 17.76 10.44
C THR A 177 -22.25 18.96 10.95
N THR A 178 -21.34 18.76 11.89
CA THR A 178 -20.47 19.81 12.43
C THR A 178 -19.60 20.41 11.32
N ALA A 179 -19.08 19.60 10.40
CA ALA A 179 -18.28 20.10 9.27
C ALA A 179 -19.12 20.94 8.30
N VAL A 180 -20.36 20.57 8.01
CA VAL A 180 -21.26 21.39 7.18
C VAL A 180 -21.56 22.73 7.85
N LEU A 181 -21.88 22.71 9.14
CA LEU A 181 -22.13 23.96 9.90
C LEU A 181 -20.85 24.82 9.96
N GLY A 182 -19.69 24.22 10.26
CA GLY A 182 -18.43 24.94 10.27
C GLY A 182 -18.14 25.62 8.93
N ALA A 183 -18.36 24.92 7.81
CA ALA A 183 -18.16 25.47 6.47
C ALA A 183 -19.05 26.70 6.19
N MET A 184 -20.27 26.76 6.73
CA MET A 184 -21.14 27.93 6.62
C MET A 184 -20.54 29.18 7.32
N PHE A 185 -19.66 28.97 8.30
CA PHE A 185 -18.95 30.03 9.01
C PHE A 185 -17.48 30.17 8.56
N GLY A 186 -17.09 29.53 7.45
CA GLY A 186 -15.74 29.59 6.91
C GLY A 186 -14.70 28.75 7.68
N VAL A 187 -15.16 27.79 8.51
CA VAL A 187 -14.28 26.90 9.28
C VAL A 187 -14.21 25.54 8.59
N ALA A 188 -13.01 25.14 8.17
CA ALA A 188 -12.76 23.79 7.62
C ALA A 188 -12.56 22.79 8.76
N ILE A 189 -13.40 21.75 8.79
CA ILE A 189 -13.31 20.67 9.77
C ILE A 189 -12.91 19.38 9.05
N PRO A 190 -11.76 18.77 9.39
CA PRO A 190 -11.31 17.52 8.77
C PRO A 190 -12.31 16.37 8.98
N LEU A 191 -12.56 15.59 7.92
CA LEU A 191 -13.55 14.51 7.92
C LEU A 191 -12.94 13.10 7.97
N GLY A 192 -11.65 13.00 8.24
CA GLY A 192 -10.94 11.71 8.25
C GLY A 192 -10.22 11.45 6.93
N HIS A 193 -9.70 10.23 6.79
CA HIS A 193 -8.92 9.78 5.64
C HIS A 193 -8.77 8.26 5.69
N SER A 194 -8.38 7.66 4.57
CA SER A 194 -7.94 6.27 4.53
C SER A 194 -6.52 6.21 4.01
N ILE A 195 -5.65 5.45 4.66
CA ILE A 195 -4.28 5.17 4.23
C ILE A 195 -4.10 3.66 4.18
N LEU A 196 -3.57 3.17 3.06
CA LEU A 196 -3.20 1.77 2.90
C LEU A 196 -1.77 1.71 2.40
N MET A 197 -0.92 0.94 3.07
CA MET A 197 0.46 0.68 2.68
C MET A 197 0.65 -0.80 2.37
N GLY A 198 1.45 -1.08 1.34
CA GLY A 198 1.86 -2.43 0.99
C GLY A 198 3.36 -2.51 0.76
N GLY A 199 3.99 -3.56 1.27
CA GLY A 199 5.41 -3.81 1.05
C GLY A 199 5.70 -5.29 0.81
N LEU A 200 6.68 -5.55 -0.04
CA LEU A 200 7.17 -6.90 -0.33
C LEU A 200 8.51 -7.10 0.38
N VAL A 201 8.58 -8.05 1.28
CA VAL A 201 9.76 -8.34 2.12
C VAL A 201 10.38 -9.67 1.72
N ASP A 202 11.66 -9.68 1.37
CA ASP A 202 12.46 -10.89 1.10
C ASP A 202 12.77 -11.61 2.41
N PHE A 203 12.37 -12.85 2.57
CA PHE A 203 12.62 -13.60 3.80
C PHE A 203 14.05 -14.08 3.98
N SER A 204 14.89 -14.02 2.95
CA SER A 204 16.30 -14.40 3.07
C SER A 204 17.16 -13.29 3.67
N SER A 205 16.87 -12.04 3.29
CA SER A 205 17.69 -10.87 3.67
C SER A 205 16.92 -9.87 4.55
N GLY A 206 15.59 -9.95 4.57
CA GLY A 206 14.72 -8.94 5.19
C GLY A 206 14.59 -7.65 4.38
N ASP A 207 15.15 -7.59 3.17
CA ASP A 207 15.09 -6.40 2.33
C ASP A 207 13.65 -6.08 1.94
N LEU A 208 13.30 -4.80 1.99
CA LEU A 208 12.05 -4.28 1.47
C LEU A 208 12.17 -4.10 -0.05
N LEU A 209 11.70 -5.10 -0.80
CA LEU A 209 11.87 -5.18 -2.25
C LEU A 209 10.97 -4.19 -3.01
N TRP A 210 9.81 -3.90 -2.45
CA TRP A 210 8.84 -2.98 -3.00
C TRP A 210 8.03 -2.35 -1.86
N LEU A 211 7.66 -1.10 -2.03
CA LEU A 211 6.81 -0.35 -1.12
C LEU A 211 5.89 0.57 -1.93
N ASN A 212 4.61 0.55 -1.63
CA ASN A 212 3.64 1.49 -2.18
C ASN A 212 2.62 1.90 -1.12
N HIS A 213 1.93 3.00 -1.36
CA HIS A 213 0.86 3.49 -0.50
C HIS A 213 -0.23 4.19 -1.30
N VAL A 214 -1.42 4.19 -0.74
CA VAL A 214 -2.58 4.92 -1.26
C VAL A 214 -3.17 5.74 -0.13
N VAL A 215 -3.43 7.00 -0.41
CA VAL A 215 -4.10 7.91 0.53
C VAL A 215 -5.38 8.41 -0.13
N SER A 216 -6.49 8.29 0.56
CA SER A 216 -7.78 8.78 0.12
C SER A 216 -8.35 9.77 1.12
N ALA A 217 -8.91 10.85 0.61
CA ALA A 217 -9.62 11.82 1.46
C ALA A 217 -10.95 11.23 1.96
N ALA A 218 -11.48 11.82 3.01
CA ALA A 218 -12.75 11.39 3.61
C ALA A 218 -13.87 11.25 2.57
N GLY A 219 -14.52 10.10 2.60
CA GLY A 219 -15.65 9.78 1.72
C GLY A 219 -15.27 9.38 0.29
N GLN A 220 -13.99 9.36 -0.06
CA GLN A 220 -13.50 8.83 -1.33
C GLN A 220 -13.25 7.32 -1.27
N ALA A 221 -12.95 6.80 -0.08
CA ALA A 221 -12.79 5.39 0.18
C ALA A 221 -13.43 5.02 1.53
N ASP A 222 -13.81 3.75 1.65
CA ASP A 222 -14.33 3.14 2.87
C ASP A 222 -13.86 1.68 2.88
N LEU A 223 -12.95 1.35 3.80
CA LEU A 223 -12.39 -0.01 3.86
C LEU A 223 -13.41 -1.06 4.34
N ARG A 224 -14.57 -0.65 4.81
CA ARG A 224 -15.69 -1.54 5.14
C ARG A 224 -16.50 -1.95 3.91
N ASP A 225 -16.32 -1.23 2.77
CA ASP A 225 -16.99 -1.53 1.50
C ASP A 225 -16.07 -2.36 0.58
N PRO A 226 -16.48 -3.58 0.17
CA PRO A 226 -15.69 -4.44 -0.71
C PRO A 226 -15.31 -3.80 -2.04
N ALA A 227 -16.20 -3.00 -2.65
CA ALA A 227 -15.92 -2.36 -3.94
C ALA A 227 -14.83 -1.28 -3.79
N SER A 228 -14.89 -0.50 -2.71
CA SER A 228 -13.87 0.49 -2.36
C SER A 228 -12.52 -0.18 -2.12
N CYS A 229 -12.50 -1.29 -1.38
CA CYS A 229 -11.28 -2.06 -1.16
C CYS A 229 -10.66 -2.60 -2.44
N LEU A 230 -11.48 -3.04 -3.41
CA LEU A 230 -10.99 -3.54 -4.70
C LEU A 230 -10.28 -2.43 -5.50
N GLU A 231 -10.83 -1.23 -5.54
CA GLU A 231 -10.20 -0.10 -6.24
C GLU A 231 -8.92 0.37 -5.55
N LEU A 232 -8.92 0.41 -4.21
CA LEU A 232 -7.71 0.73 -3.45
C LEU A 232 -6.63 -0.34 -3.63
N ALA A 233 -6.99 -1.62 -3.61
CA ALA A 233 -6.05 -2.71 -3.86
C ALA A 233 -5.44 -2.64 -5.26
N LYS A 234 -6.22 -2.33 -6.30
CA LYS A 234 -5.71 -2.13 -7.67
C LYS A 234 -4.70 -0.98 -7.71
N THR A 235 -5.01 0.14 -7.05
CA THR A 235 -4.12 1.31 -7.00
C THR A 235 -2.86 0.99 -6.20
N LEU A 236 -3.00 0.32 -5.06
CA LEU A 236 -1.86 -0.08 -4.23
C LEU A 236 -0.91 -1.00 -4.99
N MET A 237 -1.44 -1.93 -5.78
CA MET A 237 -0.66 -2.93 -6.51
C MET A 237 -0.09 -2.40 -7.83
N GLN A 238 -0.21 -1.11 -8.14
CA GLN A 238 0.50 -0.50 -9.27
C GLN A 238 2.01 -0.64 -9.07
N ASP A 239 2.70 -0.99 -10.16
CA ASP A 239 4.16 -1.21 -10.17
C ASP A 239 4.64 -2.30 -9.19
N TYR A 240 3.74 -3.17 -8.74
CA TYR A 240 4.12 -4.36 -7.98
C TYR A 240 4.94 -5.29 -8.89
N PRO A 241 6.16 -5.70 -8.49
CA PRO A 241 7.06 -6.47 -9.35
C PRO A 241 6.54 -7.88 -9.67
N GLY A 242 5.54 -8.37 -8.92
CA GLY A 242 4.92 -9.67 -9.16
C GLY A 242 5.80 -10.86 -8.79
N LEU A 243 5.25 -12.05 -9.05
CA LEU A 243 6.01 -13.30 -9.06
C LEU A 243 6.77 -13.36 -10.38
N THR A 244 8.08 -13.56 -10.36
CA THR A 244 8.83 -13.89 -11.56
C THR A 244 8.31 -15.24 -12.09
N ALA A 245 7.69 -15.23 -13.27
CA ALA A 245 7.36 -16.48 -13.95
C ALA A 245 8.64 -17.31 -14.04
N ALA A 246 8.60 -18.54 -13.54
CA ALA A 246 9.66 -19.51 -13.78
C ALA A 246 9.93 -19.51 -15.29
N GLY A 247 11.15 -19.14 -15.69
CA GLY A 247 11.49 -18.83 -17.06
C GLY A 247 10.93 -19.90 -18.01
N ASN A 248 10.04 -19.47 -18.88
CA ASN A 248 9.79 -20.21 -20.09
C ASN A 248 11.11 -20.17 -20.86
N GLY A 249 11.89 -21.23 -20.69
CA GLY A 249 13.01 -21.52 -21.57
C GLY A 249 12.43 -21.62 -22.98
N GLU A 250 12.48 -20.54 -23.73
CA GLU A 250 12.39 -20.63 -25.18
C GLU A 250 13.57 -21.47 -25.63
N SER A 251 13.32 -22.76 -25.81
CA SER A 251 14.12 -23.59 -26.68
C SER A 251 13.93 -23.04 -28.09
N GLY A 252 14.71 -22.04 -28.45
CA GLY A 252 14.91 -21.69 -29.84
C GLY A 252 15.60 -22.84 -30.54
N ALA A 253 14.79 -23.81 -31.01
CA ALA A 253 15.25 -24.75 -32.01
C ALA A 253 15.42 -23.98 -33.31
N GLY A 254 16.67 -23.76 -33.68
CA GLY A 254 17.01 -23.32 -35.02
C GLY A 254 16.61 -24.37 -36.07
N ASN A 255 16.22 -23.86 -37.17
CA ASN A 255 16.48 -24.43 -38.52
C ASN A 255 16.63 -23.29 -39.49
#